data_42efaed39876a42a42e4700c4f50ec52
#
_entry.id   42efaed39876a42a42e4700c4f50ec52
#
_cell.length_a   1.000
_cell.length_b   1.000
_cell.length_c   1.000
_cell.angle_alpha   90.00
_cell.angle_beta   90.00
_cell.angle_gamma   90.00
#
_symmetry.space_group_name_H-M   'P 1'
#
loop_
_entity.id
_entity.type
_entity.pdbx_description
1 polymer ?
#
loop_
_entity_poly.entity_id
_entity_poly.type
_entity_poly.pdbx_seq_one_letter_code
_entity_poly.pdbx_strand_id
1 'polypeptide(L)'
;AYAIVYFRFKWATPLFWLIFMTLLVPLEVRILPSYQIVSDLNLTNTYTGLILPLVASATATFFFRQFYKSIPDELLESAKLDGANSWKFFIDFLVPLSKTMFAAIFIFMFVYGYSQYLWPLIMTTSEQYWTVVMGMKIIFMQGYEGGNLPRVAERFAYIILSIIPPVVI
;
A
#
# COMPACT_ATOMS: atom_id res chain seq x y z
N ALA A 1 10.72 3.11 -9.46
CA ALA A 1 10.31 4.06 -10.51
C ALA A 1 11.49 4.90 -11.00
N TYR A 2 12.23 5.59 -10.11
CA TYR A 2 13.33 6.48 -10.47
C TYR A 2 14.35 5.82 -11.41
N ALA A 3 14.93 4.69 -11.02
CA ALA A 3 15.92 3.99 -11.83
C ALA A 3 15.36 3.54 -13.20
N ILE A 4 14.09 3.14 -13.27
CA ILE A 4 13.44 2.68 -14.51
C ILE A 4 13.30 3.83 -15.53
N VAL A 5 13.15 5.08 -15.06
CA VAL A 5 12.95 6.25 -15.94
C VAL A 5 14.30 6.87 -16.34
N TYR A 6 15.18 7.11 -15.36
CA TYR A 6 16.38 7.95 -15.58
C TYR A 6 17.67 7.18 -15.79
N PHE A 7 17.73 5.89 -15.39
CA PHE A 7 18.92 5.06 -15.67
C PHE A 7 18.76 4.31 -16.99
N ARG A 8 19.64 4.58 -17.92
CA ARG A 8 19.64 3.96 -19.25
C ARG A 8 20.22 2.54 -19.20
N PHE A 9 19.44 1.58 -18.70
CA PHE A 9 19.81 0.17 -18.70
C PHE A 9 18.83 -0.68 -19.51
N LYS A 10 19.36 -1.73 -20.15
CA LYS A 10 18.60 -2.55 -21.12
C LYS A 10 17.33 -3.21 -20.54
N TRP A 11 17.32 -3.48 -19.24
CA TRP A 11 16.23 -4.17 -18.56
C TRP A 11 15.17 -3.23 -17.94
N ALA A 12 15.28 -1.94 -18.13
CA ALA A 12 14.35 -0.96 -17.52
C ALA A 12 12.90 -1.24 -17.91
N THR A 13 12.63 -1.42 -19.19
CA THR A 13 11.26 -1.67 -19.70
C THR A 13 10.76 -3.09 -19.35
N PRO A 14 11.52 -4.18 -19.58
CA PRO A 14 11.12 -5.50 -19.13
C PRO A 14 10.84 -5.58 -17.62
N LEU A 15 11.70 -5.00 -16.80
CA LEU A 15 11.53 -4.95 -15.35
C LEU A 15 10.25 -4.22 -14.94
N PHE A 16 9.94 -3.09 -15.59
CA PHE A 16 8.70 -2.39 -15.37
C PHE A 16 7.48 -3.27 -15.69
N TRP A 17 7.48 -3.94 -16.83
CA TRP A 17 6.38 -4.81 -17.21
C TRP A 17 6.24 -6.00 -16.25
N LEU A 18 7.34 -6.57 -15.78
CA LEU A 18 7.32 -7.64 -14.78
C LEU A 18 6.65 -7.15 -13.49
N ILE A 19 7.04 -5.97 -12.98
CA ILE A 19 6.40 -5.36 -11.80
C ILE A 19 4.92 -5.07 -12.08
N PHE A 20 4.60 -4.52 -13.25
CA PHE A 20 3.23 -4.19 -13.62
C PHE A 20 2.32 -5.41 -13.70
N MET A 21 2.82 -6.53 -14.25
CA MET A 21 2.09 -7.79 -14.31
C MET A 21 1.66 -8.30 -12.94
N THR A 22 2.39 -7.98 -11.87
CA THR A 22 1.99 -8.36 -10.51
C THR A 22 0.69 -7.69 -10.05
N LEU A 23 0.29 -6.57 -10.66
CA LEU A 23 -1.01 -5.93 -10.41
C LEU A 23 -2.19 -6.75 -10.96
N LEU A 24 -1.96 -7.54 -11.99
CA LEU A 24 -3.00 -8.34 -12.63
C LEU A 24 -3.35 -9.59 -11.82
N VAL A 25 -2.51 -9.96 -10.87
CA VAL A 25 -2.76 -11.11 -9.98
C VAL A 25 -3.61 -10.63 -8.80
N PRO A 26 -4.87 -11.09 -8.68
CA PRO A 26 -5.72 -10.74 -7.55
C PRO A 26 -5.08 -11.13 -6.21
N LEU A 27 -5.36 -10.34 -5.17
CA LEU A 27 -4.82 -10.61 -3.82
C LEU A 27 -5.25 -11.99 -3.34
N GLU A 28 -6.45 -12.40 -3.65
CA GLU A 28 -7.06 -13.67 -3.25
C GLU A 28 -6.25 -14.88 -3.74
N VAL A 29 -5.68 -14.79 -4.94
CA VAL A 29 -4.87 -15.88 -5.53
C VAL A 29 -3.50 -16.01 -4.84
N ARG A 30 -2.89 -14.89 -4.46
CA ARG A 30 -1.55 -14.89 -3.86
C ARG A 30 -1.55 -14.98 -2.33
N ILE A 31 -2.73 -14.92 -1.70
CA ILE A 31 -2.83 -14.86 -0.24
C ILE A 31 -2.28 -16.13 0.42
N LEU A 32 -2.62 -17.32 -0.10
CA LEU A 32 -2.15 -18.58 0.45
C LEU A 32 -0.63 -18.78 0.32
N PRO A 33 -0.01 -18.59 -0.85
CA PRO A 33 1.45 -18.65 -0.96
C PRO A 33 2.16 -17.64 -0.06
N SER A 34 1.61 -16.42 0.06
CA SER A 34 2.18 -15.40 0.94
C SER A 34 2.06 -15.78 2.41
N TYR A 35 0.93 -16.38 2.82
CA TYR A 35 0.76 -16.90 4.17
C TYR A 35 1.78 -18.00 4.50
N GLN A 36 2.00 -18.94 3.59
CA GLN A 36 3.00 -19.99 3.78
C GLN A 36 4.38 -19.42 4.07
N ILE A 37 4.85 -18.47 3.24
CA ILE A 37 6.14 -17.83 3.42
C ILE A 37 6.22 -17.09 4.77
N VAL A 38 5.18 -16.34 5.15
CA VAL A 38 5.13 -15.62 6.44
C VAL A 38 5.12 -16.59 7.61
N SER A 39 4.41 -17.72 7.48
CA SER A 39 4.36 -18.78 8.49
C SER A 39 5.71 -19.49 8.64
N ASP A 40 6.36 -19.84 7.54
CA ASP A 40 7.68 -20.49 7.55
C ASP A 40 8.76 -19.59 8.18
N LEU A 41 8.59 -18.26 8.06
CA LEU A 41 9.44 -17.27 8.71
C LEU A 41 9.05 -16.98 10.16
N ASN A 42 8.03 -17.66 10.72
CA ASN A 42 7.48 -17.41 12.06
C ASN A 42 7.03 -15.96 12.30
N LEU A 43 6.50 -15.29 11.27
CA LEU A 43 6.05 -13.90 11.31
C LEU A 43 4.52 -13.76 11.42
N THR A 44 3.76 -14.86 11.55
CA THR A 44 2.32 -14.81 11.86
C THR A 44 2.09 -14.14 13.21
N ASN A 45 0.96 -13.47 13.39
CA ASN A 45 0.65 -12.69 14.60
C ASN A 45 1.72 -11.63 14.93
N THR A 46 2.30 -10.99 13.93
CA THR A 46 3.22 -9.86 14.10
C THR A 46 2.90 -8.72 13.14
N TYR A 47 3.23 -7.48 13.53
CA TYR A 47 3.15 -6.33 12.62
C TYR A 47 4.06 -6.50 11.40
N THR A 48 5.22 -7.12 11.55
CA THR A 48 6.14 -7.40 10.43
C THR A 48 5.48 -8.31 9.40
N GLY A 49 4.83 -9.39 9.82
CA GLY A 49 4.11 -10.29 8.92
C GLY A 49 2.92 -9.66 8.23
N LEU A 50 2.24 -8.71 8.90
CA LEU A 50 1.15 -7.95 8.30
C LEU A 50 1.63 -6.93 7.25
N ILE A 51 2.74 -6.24 7.51
CA ILE A 51 3.18 -5.08 6.74
C ILE A 51 4.14 -5.48 5.62
N LEU A 52 5.16 -6.27 5.92
CA LEU A 52 6.28 -6.54 5.00
C LEU A 52 5.85 -7.08 3.62
N PRO A 53 4.91 -8.03 3.51
CA PRO A 53 4.46 -8.54 2.21
C PRO A 53 3.70 -7.50 1.36
N LEU A 54 3.19 -6.43 1.98
CA LEU A 54 2.39 -5.40 1.32
C LEU A 54 3.17 -4.10 1.05
N VAL A 55 4.38 -3.94 1.57
CA VAL A 55 5.22 -2.73 1.37
C VAL A 55 5.56 -2.51 -0.10
N ALA A 56 5.79 -3.59 -0.86
CA ALA A 56 6.09 -3.48 -2.28
C ALA A 56 4.81 -3.21 -3.07
N SER A 57 4.63 -1.97 -3.52
CA SER A 57 3.48 -1.56 -4.31
C SER A 57 3.83 -1.36 -5.78
N ALA A 58 3.31 -2.24 -6.63
CA ALA A 58 3.42 -2.07 -8.08
C ALA A 58 2.58 -0.88 -8.57
N THR A 59 1.45 -0.60 -7.90
CA THR A 59 0.61 0.59 -8.17
C THR A 59 1.39 1.88 -7.95
N ALA A 60 2.07 2.02 -6.81
CA ALA A 60 2.92 3.19 -6.53
C ALA A 60 4.06 3.30 -7.56
N THR A 61 4.70 2.18 -7.91
CA THR A 61 5.76 2.15 -8.93
C THR A 61 5.24 2.62 -10.29
N PHE A 62 4.02 2.21 -10.68
CA PHE A 62 3.38 2.64 -11.92
C PHE A 62 3.12 4.14 -11.93
N PHE A 63 2.48 4.68 -10.91
CA PHE A 63 2.14 6.11 -10.84
C PHE A 63 3.39 6.99 -10.79
N PHE A 64 4.39 6.64 -9.97
CA PHE A 64 5.65 7.39 -9.94
C PHE A 64 6.40 7.32 -11.28
N ARG A 65 6.36 6.18 -11.97
CA ARG A 65 6.97 6.09 -13.30
C ARG A 65 6.28 7.00 -14.30
N GLN A 66 4.95 7.05 -14.32
CA GLN A 66 4.20 7.93 -15.21
C GLN A 66 4.46 9.40 -14.89
N PHE A 67 4.47 9.75 -13.62
CA PHE A 67 4.81 11.10 -13.18
C PHE A 67 6.22 11.49 -13.57
N TYR A 68 7.22 10.65 -13.33
CA TYR A 68 8.61 10.96 -13.71
C TYR A 68 8.80 11.08 -15.22
N LYS A 69 8.02 10.36 -16.02
CA LYS A 69 8.02 10.49 -17.48
C LYS A 69 7.35 11.78 -17.98
N SER A 70 6.55 12.44 -17.18
CA SER A 70 5.94 13.72 -17.54
C SER A 70 6.84 14.92 -17.21
N ILE A 71 7.94 14.68 -16.49
CA ILE A 71 8.92 15.74 -16.18
C ILE A 71 9.80 15.98 -17.41
N PRO A 72 9.96 17.23 -17.85
CA PRO A 72 10.80 17.56 -18.99
C PRO A 72 12.27 17.15 -18.79
N ASP A 73 12.90 16.65 -19.85
CA ASP A 73 14.29 16.19 -19.81
C ASP A 73 15.26 17.36 -19.56
N GLU A 74 14.88 18.59 -19.92
CA GLU A 74 15.65 19.82 -19.69
C GLU A 74 15.96 20.04 -18.22
N LEU A 75 15.08 19.60 -17.30
CA LEU A 75 15.31 19.70 -15.88
C LEU A 75 16.49 18.80 -15.44
N LEU A 76 16.58 17.59 -15.99
CA LEU A 76 17.69 16.68 -15.73
C LEU A 76 19.01 17.23 -16.31
N GLU A 77 18.95 17.81 -17.51
CA GLU A 77 20.11 18.39 -18.17
C GLU A 77 20.63 19.61 -17.40
N SER A 78 19.74 20.50 -16.98
CA SER A 78 20.08 21.66 -16.14
C SER A 78 20.74 21.24 -14.83
N ALA A 79 20.14 20.28 -14.13
CA ALA A 79 20.69 19.76 -12.86
C ALA A 79 22.09 19.14 -13.05
N LYS A 80 22.36 18.48 -14.19
CA LYS A 80 23.68 17.95 -14.51
C LYS A 80 24.71 19.06 -14.79
N LEU A 81 24.30 20.14 -15.46
CA LEU A 81 25.16 21.33 -15.67
C LEU A 81 25.53 21.96 -14.33
N ASP A 82 24.63 21.98 -13.36
CA ASP A 82 24.87 22.41 -11.98
C ASP A 82 25.70 21.42 -11.13
N GLY A 83 26.20 20.35 -11.73
CA GLY A 83 27.04 19.34 -11.08
C GLY A 83 26.27 18.39 -10.16
N ALA A 84 24.95 18.25 -10.31
CA ALA A 84 24.17 17.29 -9.54
C ALA A 84 24.44 15.85 -10.01
N ASN A 85 24.88 15.02 -9.08
CA ASN A 85 24.92 13.58 -9.31
C ASN A 85 23.48 12.97 -9.21
N SER A 86 23.34 11.69 -9.59
CA SER A 86 22.02 11.03 -9.60
C SER A 86 21.31 11.06 -8.23
N TRP A 87 22.06 11.00 -7.13
CA TRP A 87 21.51 11.00 -5.78
C TRP A 87 21.03 12.40 -5.38
N LYS A 88 21.84 13.43 -5.72
CA LYS A 88 21.48 14.83 -5.51
C LYS A 88 20.27 15.22 -6.37
N PHE A 89 20.22 14.82 -7.64
CA PHE A 89 19.06 15.02 -8.49
C PHE A 89 17.78 14.40 -7.91
N PHE A 90 17.88 13.18 -7.39
CA PHE A 90 16.73 12.52 -6.77
C PHE A 90 16.20 13.29 -5.54
N ILE A 91 17.10 13.64 -4.61
CA ILE A 91 16.71 14.26 -3.33
C ILE A 91 16.30 15.72 -3.49
N ASP A 92 17.13 16.52 -4.21
CA ASP A 92 16.98 17.97 -4.24
C ASP A 92 15.98 18.45 -5.30
N PHE A 93 15.73 17.63 -6.35
CA PHE A 93 14.83 18.00 -7.44
C PHE A 93 13.59 17.11 -7.50
N LEU A 94 13.76 15.80 -7.65
CA LEU A 94 12.62 14.92 -7.88
C LEU A 94 11.72 14.75 -6.65
N VAL A 95 12.27 14.60 -5.46
CA VAL A 95 11.47 14.44 -4.24
C VAL A 95 10.63 15.69 -3.96
N PRO A 96 11.19 16.93 -3.99
CA PRO A 96 10.38 18.12 -3.82
C PRO A 96 9.30 18.31 -4.90
N LEU A 97 9.63 18.01 -6.15
CA LEU A 97 8.69 18.10 -7.27
C LEU A 97 7.55 17.08 -7.16
N SER A 98 7.84 15.95 -6.54
CA SER A 98 6.90 14.82 -6.38
C SER A 98 6.00 14.92 -5.15
N LYS A 99 6.02 15.99 -4.36
CA LYS A 99 5.26 16.12 -3.10
C LYS A 99 3.77 15.78 -3.26
N THR A 100 3.15 16.32 -4.30
CA THR A 100 1.73 16.06 -4.59
C THR A 100 1.50 14.59 -4.93
N MET A 101 2.42 13.98 -5.69
CA MET A 101 2.33 12.55 -6.02
C MET A 101 2.53 11.68 -4.78
N PHE A 102 3.46 12.03 -3.88
CA PHE A 102 3.61 11.33 -2.60
C PHE A 102 2.34 11.41 -1.76
N ALA A 103 1.72 12.59 -1.67
CA ALA A 103 0.46 12.77 -0.94
C ALA A 103 -0.66 11.92 -1.56
N ALA A 104 -0.83 11.94 -2.88
CA ALA A 104 -1.85 11.16 -3.58
C ALA A 104 -1.66 9.64 -3.36
N ILE A 105 -0.42 9.14 -3.50
CA ILE A 105 -0.10 7.73 -3.27
C ILE A 105 -0.28 7.35 -1.80
N PHE A 106 0.08 8.23 -0.87
CA PHE A 106 -0.13 8.01 0.56
C PHE A 106 -1.62 7.83 0.88
N ILE A 107 -2.48 8.75 0.42
CA ILE A 107 -3.93 8.65 0.61
C ILE A 107 -4.47 7.34 0.00
N PHE A 108 -4.08 7.04 -1.24
CA PHE A 108 -4.51 5.82 -1.92
C PHE A 108 -4.11 4.56 -1.14
N MET A 109 -2.84 4.47 -0.73
CA MET A 109 -2.31 3.33 0.00
C MET A 109 -2.88 3.23 1.42
N PHE A 110 -3.14 4.36 2.07
CA PHE A 110 -3.78 4.40 3.37
C PHE A 110 -5.21 3.83 3.28
N VAL A 111 -6.04 4.33 2.36
CA VAL A 111 -7.40 3.84 2.17
C VAL A 111 -7.40 2.36 1.80
N TYR A 112 -6.50 1.94 0.90
CA TYR A 112 -6.34 0.54 0.52
C TYR A 112 -5.98 -0.35 1.73
N GLY A 113 -4.96 0.03 2.51
CA GLY A 113 -4.54 -0.72 3.70
C GLY A 113 -5.59 -0.73 4.80
N TYR A 114 -6.24 0.42 5.03
CA TYR A 114 -7.31 0.56 6.02
C TYR A 114 -8.51 -0.34 5.72
N SER A 115 -8.86 -0.49 4.43
CA SER A 115 -9.99 -1.32 3.98
C SER A 115 -9.68 -2.81 3.92
N GLN A 116 -8.44 -3.23 4.21
CA GLN A 116 -8.06 -4.63 4.18
C GLN A 116 -8.77 -5.43 5.29
N TYR A 117 -9.43 -6.50 4.89
CA TYR A 117 -10.09 -7.45 5.78
C TYR A 117 -9.45 -8.84 5.71
N LEU A 118 -9.36 -9.38 4.49
CA LEU A 118 -9.01 -10.78 4.26
C LEU A 118 -7.56 -11.08 4.65
N TRP A 119 -6.64 -10.17 4.34
CA TRP A 119 -5.23 -10.33 4.66
C TRP A 119 -4.97 -10.38 6.18
N PRO A 120 -5.40 -9.40 6.99
CA PRO A 120 -5.24 -9.47 8.44
C PRO A 120 -5.97 -10.68 9.05
N LEU A 121 -7.14 -11.05 8.53
CA LEU A 121 -7.93 -12.18 9.02
C LEU A 121 -7.16 -13.52 8.95
N ILE A 122 -6.37 -13.72 7.89
CA ILE A 122 -5.61 -14.96 7.70
C ILE A 122 -4.27 -14.88 8.46
N MET A 123 -3.67 -13.69 8.56
CA MET A 123 -2.36 -13.50 9.16
C MET A 123 -2.35 -13.44 10.68
N THR A 124 -3.52 -13.13 11.31
CA THR A 124 -3.57 -12.90 12.75
C THR A 124 -4.71 -13.65 13.42
N THR A 125 -4.40 -14.23 14.57
CA THR A 125 -5.39 -14.87 15.47
C THR A 125 -5.61 -14.05 16.74
N SER A 126 -4.67 -13.16 17.09
CA SER A 126 -4.73 -12.35 18.32
C SER A 126 -5.43 -11.02 18.06
N GLU A 127 -6.35 -10.64 18.94
CA GLU A 127 -7.18 -9.43 18.84
C GLU A 127 -6.36 -8.13 18.72
N GLN A 128 -5.18 -8.08 19.34
CA GLN A 128 -4.29 -6.91 19.30
C GLN A 128 -3.82 -6.51 17.90
N TYR A 129 -3.92 -7.42 16.92
CA TYR A 129 -3.52 -7.17 15.52
C TYR A 129 -4.71 -6.96 14.60
N TRP A 130 -5.94 -6.97 15.14
CA TRP A 130 -7.12 -6.80 14.31
C TRP A 130 -7.22 -5.38 13.75
N THR A 131 -7.62 -5.31 12.50
CA THR A 131 -7.96 -4.03 11.88
C THR A 131 -9.37 -3.60 12.30
N VAL A 132 -9.65 -2.30 12.15
CA VAL A 132 -10.99 -1.75 12.43
C VAL A 132 -12.08 -2.49 11.63
N VAL A 133 -11.79 -2.84 10.37
CA VAL A 133 -12.71 -3.58 9.49
C VAL A 133 -12.97 -5.00 10.00
N MET A 134 -11.95 -5.67 10.54
CA MET A 134 -12.13 -6.98 11.20
C MET A 134 -13.01 -6.85 12.45
N GLY A 135 -12.71 -5.90 13.32
CA GLY A 135 -13.48 -5.65 14.53
C GLY A 135 -14.96 -5.39 14.23
N MET A 136 -15.25 -4.56 13.25
CA MET A 136 -16.62 -4.31 12.80
C MET A 136 -17.33 -5.61 12.43
N LYS A 137 -16.72 -6.45 11.59
CA LYS A 137 -17.36 -7.69 11.13
C LYS A 137 -17.65 -8.66 12.27
N ILE A 138 -16.73 -8.76 13.24
CA ILE A 138 -16.92 -9.63 14.42
C ILE A 138 -18.09 -9.13 15.27
N ILE A 139 -18.19 -7.82 15.54
CA ILE A 139 -19.31 -7.21 16.27
C ILE A 139 -20.64 -7.48 15.55
N PHE A 140 -20.65 -7.46 14.21
CA PHE A 140 -21.85 -7.79 13.44
C PHE A 140 -22.21 -9.28 13.55
N MET A 141 -21.24 -10.19 13.53
CA MET A 141 -21.47 -11.64 13.59
C MET A 141 -21.91 -12.11 14.97
N GLN A 142 -21.23 -11.68 16.02
CA GLN A 142 -21.57 -12.06 17.41
C GLN A 142 -23.00 -11.70 17.80
N GLY A 143 -23.54 -10.63 17.24
CA GLY A 143 -24.92 -10.25 17.48
C GLY A 143 -25.97 -11.15 16.86
N TYR A 144 -25.60 -11.99 15.90
CA TYR A 144 -26.51 -12.98 15.32
C TYR A 144 -26.58 -14.28 16.15
N GLU A 145 -25.47 -14.69 16.76
CA GLU A 145 -25.37 -15.96 17.49
C GLU A 145 -25.94 -15.87 18.93
N GLY A 146 -25.94 -14.70 19.55
CA GLY A 146 -26.36 -14.52 20.94
C GLY A 146 -27.85 -14.23 21.17
N GLY A 147 -28.69 -14.14 20.15
CA GLY A 147 -30.12 -13.81 20.28
C GLY A 147 -30.41 -12.38 20.77
N ASN A 148 -29.43 -11.68 21.29
CA ASN A 148 -29.47 -10.26 21.59
C ASN A 148 -28.89 -9.51 20.39
N LEU A 149 -29.75 -9.00 19.52
CA LEU A 149 -29.34 -8.04 18.51
C LEU A 149 -28.57 -6.91 19.21
N PRO A 150 -27.24 -6.75 18.95
CA PRO A 150 -26.52 -5.58 19.47
C PRO A 150 -27.34 -4.34 19.07
N ARG A 151 -27.49 -3.42 19.98
CA ARG A 151 -28.31 -2.24 19.75
C ARG A 151 -27.94 -1.64 18.40
N VAL A 152 -28.90 -1.54 17.51
CA VAL A 152 -28.69 -1.04 16.13
C VAL A 152 -27.89 0.27 16.15
N ALA A 153 -28.13 1.11 17.19
CA ALA A 153 -27.41 2.35 17.43
C ALA A 153 -25.89 2.15 17.62
N GLU A 154 -25.46 1.12 18.35
CA GLU A 154 -24.04 0.83 18.59
C GLU A 154 -23.33 0.42 17.28
N ARG A 155 -23.98 -0.38 16.47
CA ARG A 155 -23.45 -0.78 15.14
C ARG A 155 -23.26 0.42 14.22
N PHE A 156 -24.27 1.31 14.14
CA PHE A 156 -24.16 2.53 13.36
C PHE A 156 -23.07 3.46 13.89
N ALA A 157 -22.92 3.58 15.22
CA ALA A 157 -21.84 4.35 15.82
C ALA A 157 -20.45 3.80 15.41
N TYR A 158 -20.25 2.49 15.45
CA TYR A 158 -18.99 1.86 15.00
C TYR A 158 -18.72 2.13 13.52
N ILE A 159 -19.74 2.01 12.65
CA ILE A 159 -19.58 2.30 11.21
C ILE A 159 -19.15 3.76 11.01
N ILE A 160 -19.84 4.71 11.65
CA ILE A 160 -19.55 6.13 11.51
C ILE A 160 -18.12 6.44 12.00
N LEU A 161 -17.74 5.94 13.18
CA LEU A 161 -16.40 6.15 13.73
C LEU A 161 -15.31 5.53 12.83
N SER A 162 -15.61 4.40 12.18
CA SER A 162 -14.67 3.73 11.30
C SER A 162 -14.45 4.45 9.96
N ILE A 163 -15.39 5.27 9.53
CA ILE A 163 -15.27 6.05 8.29
C ILE A 163 -14.46 7.34 8.50
N ILE A 164 -14.39 7.85 9.75
CA ILE A 164 -13.71 9.12 10.03
C ILE A 164 -12.24 9.13 9.58
N PRO A 165 -11.37 8.15 9.92
CA PRO A 165 -9.97 8.21 9.52
C PRO A 165 -9.74 8.31 8.00
N PRO A 166 -10.39 7.50 7.13
CA PRO A 166 -10.19 7.61 5.70
C PRO A 166 -10.85 8.83 5.05
N VAL A 167 -11.77 9.51 5.73
CA VAL A 167 -12.41 10.73 5.22
C VAL A 167 -11.61 11.99 5.60
N VAL A 168 -10.89 11.97 6.72
CA VAL A 168 -10.14 13.13 7.23
C VAL A 168 -8.73 13.23 6.62
N ILE A 169 -8.19 12.14 6.08
CA ILE A 169 -6.90 12.12 5.38
C ILE A 169 -7.03 12.70 3.97
#